data_7375fd6ec768a0e825429c042dc445ea
#
_entry.id   7375fd6ec768a0e825429c042dc445ea
#
_cell.length_a   1.000
_cell.length_b   1.000
_cell.length_c   1.000
_cell.angle_alpha   90.00
_cell.angle_beta   90.00
_cell.angle_gamma   90.00
#
_symmetry.space_group_name_H-M   'P 1'
#
loop_
_entity.id
_entity.type
_entity.pdbx_description
1 polymer ?
#
loop_
_entity_poly.entity_id
_entity_poly.type
_entity_poly.pdbx_seq_one_letter_code
_entity_poly.pdbx_strand_id
1 'polypeptide(L)'
;MIAIDLGSNTFRCIEYDCAAKRWGREFERIVRTADGMHRTGIISDAAVERVIRAAQEAREYFDFASQEVVAVTTAAMRMANNAEAALERIEREGGIRFRVIDDATEASCTTRAVRNRLELLELPAEDFVLIDIGGGSTEVIFCRSGRFESRSFPVGIVTIAQRCEGPESVRRALKEALAPVEVYAWEHYAAFGKPKTFVATAGTPTTIAAFLQGMTYETYDAQKINGTMLTLPQCGEALERLMRLDDAERAVYVGVGKETLIVAGVVIVEAFYELLDFEEAVIVDDGLREGVALAYCEGSFPG
;
A
#
# COMPACT_ATOMS: atom_id res chain seq x y z
N MET A 1 11.01 -16.05 -9.53
CA MET A 1 10.88 -15.87 -8.07
C MET A 1 9.47 -15.42 -7.71
N ILE A 2 9.06 -15.61 -6.48
CA ILE A 2 7.77 -15.15 -5.93
C ILE A 2 8.06 -14.15 -4.84
N ALA A 3 7.55 -12.93 -4.95
CA ALA A 3 7.58 -11.94 -3.89
C ALA A 3 6.24 -11.92 -3.16
N ILE A 4 6.29 -11.85 -1.82
CA ILE A 4 5.10 -11.85 -0.95
C ILE A 4 5.18 -10.66 -0.01
N ASP A 5 4.12 -9.87 0.03
CA ASP A 5 3.91 -8.77 0.96
C ASP A 5 2.72 -9.07 1.88
N LEU A 6 2.98 -9.14 3.18
CA LEU A 6 1.97 -9.20 4.22
C LEU A 6 1.86 -7.84 4.91
N GLY A 7 0.96 -7.03 4.42
CA GLY A 7 0.66 -5.72 5.01
C GLY A 7 -0.34 -5.78 6.18
N SER A 8 -0.73 -4.61 6.67
CA SER A 8 -1.71 -4.47 7.76
C SER A 8 -3.13 -4.93 7.38
N ASN A 9 -3.47 -4.95 6.10
CA ASN A 9 -4.80 -5.32 5.61
C ASN A 9 -4.82 -6.46 4.59
N THR A 10 -3.80 -6.57 3.76
CA THR A 10 -3.75 -7.48 2.61
C THR A 10 -2.53 -8.40 2.66
N PHE A 11 -2.70 -9.59 2.09
CA PHE A 11 -1.65 -10.54 1.74
C PHE A 11 -1.57 -10.56 0.22
N ARG A 12 -0.42 -10.24 -0.35
CA ARG A 12 -0.21 -10.12 -1.79
C ARG A 12 0.99 -10.95 -2.25
N CYS A 13 0.85 -11.63 -3.37
CA CYS A 13 1.94 -12.33 -4.04
C CYS A 13 2.05 -11.93 -5.50
N ILE A 14 3.25 -11.95 -6.03
CA ILE A 14 3.52 -11.77 -7.46
C ILE A 14 4.67 -12.66 -7.92
N GLU A 15 4.52 -13.27 -9.09
CA GLU A 15 5.63 -13.93 -9.79
C GLU A 15 6.41 -12.91 -10.63
N TYR A 16 7.72 -13.07 -10.65
CA TYR A 16 8.60 -12.32 -11.54
C TYR A 16 9.71 -13.20 -12.11
N ASP A 17 9.84 -13.20 -13.44
CA ASP A 17 10.96 -13.82 -14.14
C ASP A 17 12.12 -12.83 -14.22
N CYS A 18 13.15 -13.05 -13.39
CA CYS A 18 14.33 -12.19 -13.33
C CYS A 18 15.11 -12.13 -14.66
N ALA A 19 15.15 -13.24 -15.40
CA ALA A 19 15.90 -13.33 -16.66
C ALA A 19 15.15 -12.66 -17.80
N ALA A 20 13.84 -12.93 -17.91
CA ALA A 20 13.00 -12.35 -18.95
C ALA A 20 12.47 -10.95 -18.58
N LYS A 21 12.69 -10.48 -17.34
CA LYS A 21 12.15 -9.23 -16.77
C LYS A 21 10.64 -9.10 -17.00
N ARG A 22 9.90 -10.16 -16.68
CA ARG A 22 8.47 -10.26 -16.96
C ARG A 22 7.69 -10.63 -15.72
N TRP A 23 6.63 -9.87 -15.45
CA TRP A 23 5.64 -10.16 -14.43
C TRP A 23 4.80 -11.39 -14.81
N GLY A 24 4.53 -12.22 -13.84
CA GLY A 24 3.71 -13.43 -13.97
C GLY A 24 2.37 -13.28 -13.28
N ARG A 25 1.95 -14.35 -12.60
CA ARG A 25 0.68 -14.44 -11.89
C ARG A 25 0.69 -13.55 -10.63
N GLU A 26 -0.49 -13.07 -10.27
CA GLU A 26 -0.73 -12.29 -9.06
C GLU A 26 -1.78 -12.97 -8.19
N PHE A 27 -1.69 -12.72 -6.87
CA PHE A 27 -2.65 -13.21 -5.90
C PHE A 27 -2.81 -12.19 -4.78
N GLU A 28 -4.04 -11.92 -4.38
CA GLU A 28 -4.37 -11.03 -3.25
C GLU A 28 -5.47 -11.63 -2.38
N ARG A 29 -5.33 -11.45 -1.06
CA ARG A 29 -6.40 -11.71 -0.07
C ARG A 29 -6.43 -10.62 0.99
N ILE A 30 -7.64 -10.22 1.35
CA ILE A 30 -7.88 -9.32 2.47
C ILE A 30 -7.82 -10.13 3.76
N VAL A 31 -6.79 -9.93 4.56
CA VAL A 31 -6.52 -10.70 5.80
C VAL A 31 -6.70 -9.89 7.07
N ARG A 32 -6.74 -8.55 6.98
CA ARG A 32 -6.93 -7.63 8.11
C ARG A 32 -5.98 -7.96 9.27
N THR A 33 -4.68 -8.03 9.00
CA THR A 33 -3.65 -8.39 9.99
C THR A 33 -3.70 -7.47 11.22
N ALA A 34 -3.91 -6.16 11.01
CA ALA A 34 -3.97 -5.16 12.08
C ALA A 34 -5.35 -5.00 12.75
N ASP A 35 -6.33 -5.88 12.46
CA ASP A 35 -7.68 -5.77 13.01
C ASP A 35 -7.70 -5.80 14.54
N GLY A 36 -8.22 -4.73 15.17
CA GLY A 36 -8.30 -4.57 16.62
C GLY A 36 -6.97 -4.30 17.33
N MET A 37 -5.84 -4.28 16.60
CA MET A 37 -4.49 -4.12 17.18
C MET A 37 -4.33 -2.77 17.91
N HIS A 38 -4.98 -1.70 17.46
CA HIS A 38 -4.94 -0.38 18.11
C HIS A 38 -5.43 -0.40 19.57
N ARG A 39 -6.26 -1.37 19.96
CA ARG A 39 -6.77 -1.54 21.33
C ARG A 39 -5.95 -2.51 22.16
N THR A 40 -5.42 -3.54 21.53
CA THR A 40 -4.82 -4.69 22.19
C THR A 40 -3.30 -4.71 22.13
N GLY A 41 -2.70 -4.05 21.15
CA GLY A 41 -1.27 -4.12 20.88
C GLY A 41 -0.81 -5.46 20.30
N ILE A 42 -1.73 -6.39 19.95
CA ILE A 42 -1.41 -7.72 19.43
C ILE A 42 -2.16 -8.04 18.14
N ILE A 43 -1.58 -8.91 17.33
CA ILE A 43 -2.27 -9.57 16.22
C ILE A 43 -3.20 -10.64 16.83
N SER A 44 -4.49 -10.57 16.50
CA SER A 44 -5.46 -11.52 17.01
C SER A 44 -5.32 -12.91 16.39
N ASP A 45 -5.70 -13.97 17.12
CA ASP A 45 -5.70 -15.34 16.57
C ASP A 45 -6.52 -15.45 15.29
N ALA A 46 -7.65 -14.75 15.23
CA ALA A 46 -8.49 -14.72 14.03
C ALA A 46 -7.76 -14.08 12.82
N ALA A 47 -6.92 -13.06 13.05
CA ALA A 47 -6.10 -12.48 11.99
C ALA A 47 -5.01 -13.45 11.54
N VAL A 48 -4.32 -14.11 12.47
CA VAL A 48 -3.32 -15.15 12.18
C VAL A 48 -3.94 -16.27 11.34
N GLU A 49 -5.14 -16.75 11.69
CA GLU A 49 -5.88 -17.76 10.93
C GLU A 49 -6.19 -17.32 9.50
N ARG A 50 -6.56 -16.06 9.29
CA ARG A 50 -6.80 -15.53 7.93
C ARG A 50 -5.52 -15.50 7.12
N VAL A 51 -4.39 -15.11 7.72
CA VAL A 51 -3.07 -15.12 7.05
C VAL A 51 -2.64 -16.53 6.71
N ILE A 52 -2.81 -17.50 7.62
CA ILE A 52 -2.49 -18.91 7.38
C ILE A 52 -3.28 -19.45 6.18
N ARG A 53 -4.59 -19.19 6.13
CA ARG A 53 -5.43 -19.60 4.99
C ARG A 53 -4.96 -18.97 3.68
N ALA A 54 -4.68 -17.67 3.68
CA ALA A 54 -4.15 -16.98 2.50
C ALA A 54 -2.80 -17.56 2.04
N ALA A 55 -1.92 -17.91 2.99
CA ALA A 55 -0.65 -18.56 2.70
C ALA A 55 -0.82 -19.96 2.09
N GLN A 56 -1.76 -20.75 2.61
CA GLN A 56 -2.09 -22.07 2.06
C GLN A 56 -2.66 -21.97 0.65
N GLU A 57 -3.63 -21.07 0.41
CA GLU A 57 -4.19 -20.80 -0.93
C GLU A 57 -3.10 -20.33 -1.91
N ALA A 58 -2.20 -19.44 -1.48
CA ALA A 58 -1.09 -18.99 -2.33
C ALA A 58 -0.17 -20.14 -2.73
N ARG A 59 0.10 -21.09 -1.83
CA ARG A 59 0.91 -22.31 -2.13
C ARG A 59 0.23 -23.28 -3.08
N GLU A 60 -1.09 -23.29 -3.15
CA GLU A 60 -1.82 -24.04 -4.18
C GLU A 60 -1.80 -23.33 -5.54
N TYR A 61 -1.72 -21.99 -5.52
CA TYR A 61 -1.75 -21.15 -6.71
C TYR A 61 -0.38 -21.00 -7.38
N PHE A 62 0.71 -20.96 -6.60
CA PHE A 62 2.09 -20.80 -7.08
C PHE A 62 2.93 -22.06 -6.79
N ASP A 63 3.94 -22.31 -7.60
CA ASP A 63 4.92 -23.39 -7.37
C ASP A 63 6.06 -22.90 -6.47
N PHE A 64 5.86 -22.94 -5.17
CA PHE A 64 6.87 -22.57 -4.18
C PHE A 64 8.03 -23.55 -4.07
N ALA A 65 7.89 -24.76 -4.63
CA ALA A 65 8.96 -25.77 -4.56
C ALA A 65 10.03 -25.53 -5.62
N SER A 66 9.69 -24.93 -6.76
CA SER A 66 10.62 -24.70 -7.87
C SER A 66 11.12 -23.26 -7.97
N GLN A 67 10.55 -22.34 -7.18
CA GLN A 67 10.86 -20.91 -7.26
C GLN A 67 11.42 -20.37 -5.93
N GLU A 68 12.33 -19.42 -6.03
CA GLU A 68 12.73 -18.63 -4.86
C GLU A 68 11.58 -17.80 -4.35
N VAL A 69 11.38 -17.80 -3.04
CA VAL A 69 10.30 -17.07 -2.36
C VAL A 69 10.91 -16.05 -1.41
N VAL A 70 10.56 -14.78 -1.61
CA VAL A 70 10.92 -13.69 -0.69
C VAL A 70 9.63 -13.13 -0.11
N ALA A 71 9.39 -13.40 1.17
CA ALA A 71 8.21 -12.96 1.89
C ALA A 71 8.56 -11.92 2.95
N VAL A 72 7.94 -10.74 2.84
CA VAL A 72 8.14 -9.62 3.77
C VAL A 72 6.85 -9.24 4.48
N THR A 73 7.01 -8.61 5.63
CA THR A 73 5.90 -7.98 6.37
C THR A 73 6.38 -6.69 7.01
N THR A 74 5.44 -5.80 7.30
CA THR A 74 5.70 -4.39 7.58
C THR A 74 5.06 -3.91 8.89
N ALA A 75 4.46 -2.74 8.91
CA ALA A 75 4.01 -1.99 10.09
C ALA A 75 3.24 -2.83 11.13
N ALA A 76 2.29 -3.69 10.73
CA ALA A 76 1.52 -4.47 11.69
C ALA A 76 2.41 -5.40 12.52
N MET A 77 3.33 -6.12 11.87
CA MET A 77 4.25 -7.02 12.58
C MET A 77 5.37 -6.26 13.31
N ARG A 78 5.82 -5.09 12.80
CA ARG A 78 6.78 -4.25 13.53
C ARG A 78 6.23 -3.76 14.87
N MET A 79 4.94 -3.46 14.95
CA MET A 79 4.31 -2.85 16.13
C MET A 79 3.68 -3.85 17.10
N ALA A 80 3.42 -5.08 16.67
CA ALA A 80 2.70 -6.04 17.47
C ALA A 80 3.58 -6.66 18.58
N ASN A 81 3.09 -6.67 19.82
CA ASN A 81 3.80 -7.26 20.96
C ASN A 81 3.96 -8.79 20.85
N ASN A 82 3.15 -9.46 20.03
CA ASN A 82 3.18 -10.90 19.79
C ASN A 82 3.65 -11.27 18.37
N ALA A 83 4.37 -10.38 17.67
CA ALA A 83 4.76 -10.59 16.27
C ALA A 83 5.53 -11.90 16.07
N GLU A 84 6.51 -12.20 16.94
CA GLU A 84 7.33 -13.42 16.85
C GLU A 84 6.46 -14.67 16.90
N ALA A 85 5.62 -14.82 17.91
CA ALA A 85 4.73 -15.96 18.06
C ALA A 85 3.72 -16.09 16.90
N ALA A 86 3.21 -14.96 16.39
CA ALA A 86 2.32 -14.94 15.23
C ALA A 86 3.04 -15.42 13.96
N LEU A 87 4.26 -14.94 13.72
CA LEU A 87 5.07 -15.32 12.56
C LEU A 87 5.51 -16.78 12.61
N GLU A 88 5.93 -17.29 13.79
CA GLU A 88 6.25 -18.71 13.98
C GLU A 88 5.04 -19.61 13.68
N ARG A 89 3.84 -19.20 14.13
CA ARG A 89 2.62 -19.93 13.84
C ARG A 89 2.27 -19.90 12.36
N ILE A 90 2.39 -18.74 11.69
CA ILE A 90 2.18 -18.60 10.25
C ILE A 90 3.17 -19.48 9.47
N GLU A 91 4.45 -19.48 9.83
CA GLU A 91 5.46 -20.34 9.20
C GLU A 91 5.14 -21.82 9.36
N ARG A 92 4.82 -22.26 10.59
CA ARG A 92 4.54 -23.67 10.90
C ARG A 92 3.29 -24.19 10.20
N GLU A 93 2.20 -23.41 10.16
CA GLU A 93 0.88 -23.83 9.67
C GLU A 93 0.61 -23.37 8.23
N GLY A 94 1.11 -22.22 7.81
CA GLY A 94 0.98 -21.66 6.46
C GLY A 94 2.14 -22.01 5.53
N GLY A 95 3.30 -22.40 6.10
CA GLY A 95 4.47 -22.82 5.33
C GLY A 95 5.20 -21.68 4.61
N ILE A 96 5.04 -20.42 5.07
CA ILE A 96 5.72 -19.25 4.55
C ILE A 96 6.44 -18.55 5.70
N ARG A 97 7.75 -18.37 5.56
CA ARG A 97 8.56 -17.61 6.50
C ARG A 97 8.62 -16.15 6.10
N PHE A 98 8.01 -15.28 6.89
CA PHE A 98 8.06 -13.85 6.68
C PHE A 98 9.24 -13.19 7.39
N ARG A 99 9.81 -12.22 6.73
CA ARG A 99 10.81 -11.31 7.28
C ARG A 99 10.15 -9.97 7.59
N VAL A 100 10.29 -9.48 8.81
CA VAL A 100 9.90 -8.11 9.17
C VAL A 100 10.95 -7.16 8.61
N ILE A 101 10.55 -6.26 7.72
CA ILE A 101 11.43 -5.23 7.16
C ILE A 101 11.20 -3.88 7.85
N ASP A 102 12.23 -3.07 7.90
CA ASP A 102 12.14 -1.70 8.41
C ASP A 102 11.55 -0.72 7.38
N ASP A 103 11.21 0.47 7.84
CA ASP A 103 10.60 1.52 7.02
C ASP A 103 11.52 1.95 5.87
N ALA A 104 12.84 1.93 6.06
CA ALA A 104 13.79 2.32 5.03
C ALA A 104 13.84 1.28 3.89
N THR A 105 13.81 -0.01 4.23
CA THR A 105 13.74 -1.10 3.26
C THR A 105 12.40 -1.08 2.50
N GLU A 106 11.29 -0.87 3.22
CA GLU A 106 9.94 -0.74 2.66
C GLU A 106 9.90 0.39 1.63
N ALA A 107 10.32 1.61 2.01
CA ALA A 107 10.38 2.77 1.14
C ALA A 107 11.33 2.58 -0.07
N SER A 108 12.48 1.92 0.13
CA SER A 108 13.42 1.62 -0.94
C SER A 108 12.81 0.71 -2.00
N CYS A 109 12.15 -0.36 -1.57
CA CYS A 109 11.48 -1.29 -2.48
C CYS A 109 10.32 -0.61 -3.21
N THR A 110 9.43 0.09 -2.49
CA THR A 110 8.31 0.82 -3.11
C THR A 110 8.79 1.85 -4.11
N THR A 111 9.81 2.66 -3.77
CA THR A 111 10.39 3.64 -4.69
C THR A 111 10.93 2.99 -5.96
N ARG A 112 11.60 1.84 -5.84
CA ARG A 112 12.12 1.06 -6.97
C ARG A 112 11.01 0.61 -7.91
N ALA A 113 9.93 0.06 -7.36
CA ALA A 113 8.78 -0.39 -8.15
C ALA A 113 8.13 0.76 -8.89
N VAL A 114 7.85 1.86 -8.18
CA VAL A 114 7.23 3.06 -8.76
C VAL A 114 8.10 3.67 -9.85
N ARG A 115 9.42 3.84 -9.63
CA ARG A 115 10.33 4.35 -10.66
C ARG A 115 10.33 3.46 -11.90
N ASN A 116 10.47 2.14 -11.72
CA ASN A 116 10.41 1.19 -12.82
C ASN A 116 9.08 1.31 -13.61
N ARG A 117 7.96 1.49 -12.92
CA ARG A 117 6.66 1.66 -13.57
C ARG A 117 6.59 2.99 -14.33
N LEU A 118 7.03 4.11 -13.75
CA LEU A 118 7.06 5.41 -14.42
C LEU A 118 7.94 5.37 -15.68
N GLU A 119 9.11 4.73 -15.61
CA GLU A 119 9.99 4.52 -16.76
C GLU A 119 9.31 3.71 -17.87
N LEU A 120 8.61 2.61 -17.55
CA LEU A 120 7.86 1.80 -18.50
C LEU A 120 6.69 2.56 -19.16
N LEU A 121 6.14 3.55 -18.48
CA LEU A 121 5.06 4.41 -18.95
C LEU A 121 5.59 5.67 -19.68
N GLU A 122 6.90 5.81 -19.81
CA GLU A 122 7.56 7.01 -20.35
C GLU A 122 7.19 8.30 -19.60
N LEU A 123 6.91 8.18 -18.29
CA LEU A 123 6.60 9.29 -17.40
C LEU A 123 7.86 9.74 -16.62
N PRO A 124 7.88 11.01 -16.11
CA PRO A 124 9.02 11.51 -15.34
C PRO A 124 9.27 10.67 -14.09
N ALA A 125 10.44 10.02 -13.98
CA ALA A 125 10.83 9.12 -12.91
C ALA A 125 11.96 9.65 -12.00
N GLU A 126 12.38 10.91 -12.19
CA GLU A 126 13.57 11.47 -11.53
C GLU A 126 13.27 12.56 -10.49
N ASP A 127 12.08 13.18 -10.53
CA ASP A 127 11.72 14.30 -9.64
C ASP A 127 10.23 14.22 -9.27
N PHE A 128 9.95 13.48 -8.20
CA PHE A 128 8.58 13.28 -7.73
C PHE A 128 8.51 13.16 -6.20
N VAL A 129 7.33 13.44 -5.63
CA VAL A 129 6.95 13.00 -4.30
C VAL A 129 5.99 11.83 -4.44
N LEU A 130 6.22 10.77 -3.67
CA LEU A 130 5.41 9.57 -3.62
C LEU A 130 4.77 9.44 -2.25
N ILE A 131 3.48 9.13 -2.22
CA ILE A 131 2.82 8.61 -1.03
C ILE A 131 2.46 7.13 -1.24
N ASP A 132 2.80 6.32 -0.24
CA ASP A 132 2.36 4.93 -0.12
C ASP A 132 1.44 4.82 1.10
N ILE A 133 0.12 4.77 0.86
CA ILE A 133 -0.88 4.77 1.93
C ILE A 133 -1.22 3.35 2.32
N GLY A 134 -0.55 2.87 3.37
CA GLY A 134 -0.81 1.56 3.95
C GLY A 134 -1.99 1.52 4.92
N GLY A 135 -2.19 0.34 5.51
CA GLY A 135 -3.22 0.16 6.55
C GLY A 135 -2.86 0.83 7.88
N GLY A 136 -1.59 0.78 8.28
CA GLY A 136 -1.08 1.27 9.56
C GLY A 136 -0.32 2.58 9.48
N SER A 137 0.36 2.84 8.38
CA SER A 137 1.23 3.99 8.14
C SER A 137 1.08 4.52 6.73
N THR A 138 1.65 5.68 6.49
CA THR A 138 1.88 6.25 5.15
C THR A 138 3.34 6.64 5.05
N GLU A 139 4.00 6.16 4.02
CA GLU A 139 5.35 6.55 3.66
C GLU A 139 5.27 7.76 2.70
N VAL A 140 5.99 8.84 3.06
CA VAL A 140 6.18 10.00 2.19
C VAL A 140 7.62 9.98 1.72
N ILE A 141 7.80 9.89 0.41
CA ILE A 141 9.09 9.65 -0.23
C ILE A 141 9.34 10.75 -1.26
N PHE A 142 10.42 11.49 -1.10
CA PHE A 142 10.90 12.45 -2.09
C PHE A 142 11.99 11.81 -2.93
N CYS A 143 11.78 11.71 -4.23
CA CYS A 143 12.76 11.19 -5.18
C CYS A 143 13.33 12.34 -6.03
N ARG A 144 14.68 12.43 -6.09
CA ARG A 144 15.38 13.42 -6.89
C ARG A 144 16.66 12.86 -7.48
N SER A 145 16.76 12.90 -8.80
CA SER A 145 17.96 12.45 -9.53
C SER A 145 18.45 11.07 -9.07
N GLY A 146 17.50 10.13 -8.90
CA GLY A 146 17.78 8.75 -8.51
C GLY A 146 18.08 8.52 -7.03
N ARG A 147 18.10 9.59 -6.21
CA ARG A 147 18.18 9.50 -4.75
C ARG A 147 16.79 9.68 -4.17
N PHE A 148 16.52 9.06 -3.02
CA PHE A 148 15.28 9.27 -2.31
C PHE A 148 15.52 9.51 -0.82
N GLU A 149 14.63 10.28 -0.23
CA GLU A 149 14.49 10.46 1.21
C GLU A 149 13.07 10.06 1.58
N SER A 150 12.90 9.33 2.65
CA SER A 150 11.61 8.81 3.08
C SER A 150 11.40 8.98 4.57
N ARG A 151 10.14 9.15 4.95
CA ARG A 151 9.71 9.09 6.34
C ARG A 151 8.36 8.38 6.41
N SER A 152 8.24 7.47 7.38
CA SER A 152 6.99 6.79 7.71
C SER A 152 6.24 7.58 8.77
N PHE A 153 4.93 7.73 8.58
CA PHE A 153 4.03 8.42 9.49
C PHE A 153 2.91 7.48 9.91
N PRO A 154 2.49 7.47 11.20
CA PRO A 154 1.46 6.55 11.70
C PRO A 154 0.03 6.98 11.28
N VAL A 155 -0.14 7.27 10.03
CA VAL A 155 -1.40 7.65 9.36
C VAL A 155 -1.72 6.60 8.31
N GLY A 156 -2.57 5.63 8.64
CA GLY A 156 -2.98 4.58 7.72
C GLY A 156 -4.50 4.43 7.69
N ILE A 157 -5.03 3.82 6.65
CA ILE A 157 -6.49 3.71 6.46
C ILE A 157 -7.17 2.94 7.59
N VAL A 158 -6.53 1.89 8.11
CA VAL A 158 -7.08 1.07 9.20
C VAL A 158 -7.00 1.84 10.52
N THR A 159 -5.85 2.46 10.80
CA THR A 159 -5.64 3.20 12.05
C THR A 159 -6.57 4.41 12.19
N ILE A 160 -6.86 5.09 11.09
CA ILE A 160 -7.78 6.24 11.06
C ILE A 160 -9.24 5.77 11.08
N ALA A 161 -9.62 4.84 10.19
CA ALA A 161 -11.01 4.38 10.09
C ALA A 161 -11.54 3.74 11.38
N GLN A 162 -10.68 3.06 12.15
CA GLN A 162 -11.08 2.44 13.42
C GLN A 162 -11.34 3.45 14.56
N ARG A 163 -10.94 4.70 14.40
CA ARG A 163 -11.08 5.77 15.42
C ARG A 163 -12.09 6.84 15.04
N CYS A 164 -12.55 6.85 13.78
CA CYS A 164 -13.35 7.92 13.23
C CYS A 164 -14.62 7.38 12.58
N GLU A 165 -15.74 8.09 12.77
CA GLU A 165 -17.00 7.81 12.10
C GLU A 165 -17.30 8.91 11.10
N GLY A 166 -17.28 8.55 9.81
CA GLY A 166 -17.61 9.44 8.70
C GLY A 166 -16.52 10.48 8.36
N PRO A 167 -16.65 11.14 7.20
CA PRO A 167 -15.60 12.00 6.62
C PRO A 167 -15.18 13.16 7.51
N GLU A 168 -16.11 13.83 8.18
CA GLU A 168 -15.82 15.00 9.02
C GLU A 168 -14.97 14.64 10.26
N SER A 169 -15.23 13.46 10.84
CA SER A 169 -14.42 12.94 11.96
C SER A 169 -13.01 12.62 11.49
N VAL A 170 -12.86 12.02 10.29
CA VAL A 170 -11.58 11.74 9.67
C VAL A 170 -10.82 13.03 9.39
N ARG A 171 -11.41 14.04 8.74
CA ARG A 171 -10.78 15.35 8.47
C ARG A 171 -10.26 15.99 9.74
N ARG A 172 -11.02 15.93 10.83
CA ARG A 172 -10.61 16.48 12.13
C ARG A 172 -9.40 15.76 12.71
N ALA A 173 -9.41 14.42 12.68
CA ALA A 173 -8.29 13.61 13.15
C ALA A 173 -7.01 13.83 12.33
N LEU A 174 -7.14 14.02 11.02
CA LEU A 174 -6.01 14.24 10.12
C LEU A 174 -5.30 15.57 10.37
N LYS A 175 -5.98 16.63 10.84
CA LYS A 175 -5.32 17.92 11.14
C LYS A 175 -4.16 17.81 12.13
N GLU A 176 -4.29 16.96 13.14
CA GLU A 176 -3.21 16.73 14.10
C GLU A 176 -2.23 15.67 13.58
N ALA A 177 -2.76 14.59 12.99
CA ALA A 177 -1.95 13.47 12.54
C ALA A 177 -1.00 13.83 11.39
N LEU A 178 -1.38 14.77 10.52
CA LEU A 178 -0.59 15.20 9.37
C LEU A 178 0.36 16.37 9.66
N ALA A 179 0.31 17.01 10.84
CA ALA A 179 1.22 18.10 11.16
C ALA A 179 2.71 17.72 11.03
N PRO A 180 3.18 16.53 11.45
CA PRO A 180 4.57 16.12 11.20
C PRO A 180 4.88 15.90 9.71
N VAL A 181 3.90 15.51 8.90
CA VAL A 181 4.05 15.35 7.44
C VAL A 181 4.24 16.71 6.79
N GLU A 182 3.43 17.70 7.20
CA GLU A 182 3.52 19.08 6.71
C GLU A 182 4.91 19.66 6.97
N VAL A 183 5.44 19.53 8.18
CA VAL A 183 6.79 19.98 8.54
C VAL A 183 7.83 19.31 7.63
N TYR A 184 7.76 17.99 7.47
CA TYR A 184 8.70 17.23 6.64
C TYR A 184 8.65 17.67 5.16
N ALA A 185 7.45 17.87 4.61
CA ALA A 185 7.29 18.33 3.23
C ALA A 185 7.84 19.75 3.03
N TRP A 186 7.55 20.67 3.93
CA TRP A 186 8.03 22.05 3.85
C TRP A 186 9.54 22.17 4.04
N GLU A 187 10.15 21.41 4.95
CA GLU A 187 11.60 21.33 5.10
C GLU A 187 12.25 20.87 3.79
N HIS A 188 11.67 19.84 3.15
CA HIS A 188 12.17 19.33 1.88
C HIS A 188 12.00 20.34 0.74
N TYR A 189 10.83 21.02 0.68
CA TYR A 189 10.58 22.06 -0.35
C TYR A 189 11.50 23.26 -0.17
N ALA A 190 11.78 23.67 1.06
CA ALA A 190 12.68 24.76 1.34
C ALA A 190 14.13 24.43 0.93
N ALA A 191 14.56 23.19 1.11
CA ALA A 191 15.93 22.76 0.77
C ALA A 191 16.13 22.51 -0.73
N PHE A 192 15.12 21.94 -1.41
CA PHE A 192 15.29 21.39 -2.76
C PHE A 192 14.24 21.88 -3.77
N GLY A 193 13.28 22.69 -3.36
CA GLY A 193 12.13 23.09 -4.17
C GLY A 193 11.01 22.03 -4.19
N LYS A 194 9.83 22.40 -4.67
CA LYS A 194 8.69 21.49 -4.85
C LYS A 194 8.97 20.48 -5.97
N PRO A 195 8.71 19.17 -5.78
CA PRO A 195 8.81 18.17 -6.85
C PRO A 195 7.86 18.48 -8.01
N LYS A 196 8.19 18.01 -9.20
CA LYS A 196 7.38 18.25 -10.41
C LYS A 196 6.15 17.36 -10.48
N THR A 197 6.23 16.16 -9.92
CA THR A 197 5.19 15.14 -10.03
C THR A 197 4.80 14.63 -8.66
N PHE A 198 3.51 14.48 -8.46
CA PHE A 198 2.95 13.76 -7.32
C PHE A 198 2.54 12.37 -7.78
N VAL A 199 2.98 11.34 -7.07
CA VAL A 199 2.66 9.93 -7.33
C VAL A 199 1.98 9.35 -6.11
N ALA A 200 0.94 8.57 -6.30
CA ALA A 200 0.26 7.87 -5.22
C ALA A 200 0.14 6.38 -5.54
N THR A 201 0.51 5.55 -4.59
CA THR A 201 0.44 4.10 -4.70
C THR A 201 -0.31 3.45 -3.53
N ALA A 202 -0.36 2.14 -3.51
CA ALA A 202 -1.13 1.29 -2.62
C ALA A 202 -2.65 1.28 -2.88
N GLY A 203 -3.36 0.54 -2.03
CA GLY A 203 -4.73 0.13 -2.32
C GLY A 203 -5.77 1.24 -2.40
N THR A 204 -5.58 2.37 -1.70
CA THR A 204 -6.60 3.44 -1.70
C THR A 204 -6.60 4.26 -2.98
N PRO A 205 -5.49 4.87 -3.43
CA PRO A 205 -5.45 5.64 -4.68
C PRO A 205 -5.86 4.79 -5.89
N THR A 206 -5.39 3.55 -5.95
CA THR A 206 -5.72 2.63 -7.04
C THR A 206 -7.20 2.23 -7.05
N THR A 207 -7.81 2.03 -5.87
CA THR A 207 -9.24 1.73 -5.75
C THR A 207 -10.10 2.94 -6.16
N ILE A 208 -9.70 4.17 -5.80
CA ILE A 208 -10.40 5.39 -6.25
C ILE A 208 -10.40 5.47 -7.78
N ALA A 209 -9.24 5.30 -8.38
CA ALA A 209 -9.09 5.33 -9.84
C ALA A 209 -9.93 4.23 -10.53
N ALA A 210 -9.92 3.01 -9.99
CA ALA A 210 -10.71 1.89 -10.51
C ALA A 210 -12.23 2.15 -10.37
N PHE A 211 -12.68 2.63 -9.22
CA PHE A 211 -14.08 2.98 -8.98
C PHE A 211 -14.60 4.04 -9.96
N LEU A 212 -13.83 5.10 -10.21
CA LEU A 212 -14.18 6.14 -11.16
C LEU A 212 -14.24 5.64 -12.61
N GLN A 213 -13.43 4.64 -12.95
CA GLN A 213 -13.46 3.95 -14.24
C GLN A 213 -14.55 2.87 -14.34
N GLY A 214 -15.38 2.69 -13.28
CA GLY A 214 -16.46 1.71 -13.24
C GLY A 214 -16.00 0.27 -13.05
N MET A 215 -14.77 0.03 -12.63
CA MET A 215 -14.28 -1.30 -12.29
C MET A 215 -14.82 -1.76 -10.94
N THR A 216 -15.10 -3.05 -10.81
CA THR A 216 -15.35 -3.72 -9.53
C THR A 216 -14.06 -4.35 -9.01
N TYR A 217 -14.08 -4.86 -7.78
CA TYR A 217 -12.95 -5.61 -7.23
C TYR A 217 -12.58 -6.83 -8.09
N GLU A 218 -13.58 -7.51 -8.67
CA GLU A 218 -13.36 -8.68 -9.54
C GLU A 218 -12.86 -8.30 -10.95
N THR A 219 -13.22 -7.12 -11.45
CA THR A 219 -12.82 -6.64 -12.79
C THR A 219 -11.65 -5.68 -12.75
N TYR A 220 -11.00 -5.55 -11.57
CA TYR A 220 -9.82 -4.71 -11.41
C TYR A 220 -8.71 -5.08 -12.40
N ASP A 221 -8.14 -4.07 -13.04
CA ASP A 221 -7.11 -4.22 -14.06
C ASP A 221 -5.98 -3.22 -13.80
N ALA A 222 -4.91 -3.69 -13.17
CA ALA A 222 -3.74 -2.88 -12.83
C ALA A 222 -3.11 -2.18 -14.05
N GLN A 223 -3.20 -2.78 -15.24
CA GLN A 223 -2.64 -2.16 -16.46
C GLN A 223 -3.39 -0.89 -16.86
N LYS A 224 -4.69 -0.81 -16.58
CA LYS A 224 -5.50 0.39 -16.83
C LYS A 224 -5.36 1.45 -15.74
N ILE A 225 -4.99 1.02 -14.54
CA ILE A 225 -4.81 1.91 -13.39
C ILE A 225 -3.44 2.59 -13.44
N ASN A 226 -2.39 1.84 -13.78
CA ASN A 226 -1.04 2.37 -13.87
C ASN A 226 -0.95 3.54 -14.87
N GLY A 227 -0.53 4.70 -14.38
CA GLY A 227 -0.41 5.93 -15.16
C GLY A 227 -1.70 6.77 -15.21
N THR A 228 -2.79 6.34 -14.56
CA THR A 228 -4.00 7.17 -14.45
C THR A 228 -3.68 8.47 -13.73
N MET A 229 -4.06 9.60 -14.33
CA MET A 229 -4.05 10.90 -13.68
C MET A 229 -5.33 11.03 -12.85
N LEU A 230 -5.17 11.14 -11.53
CA LEU A 230 -6.28 11.35 -10.59
C LEU A 230 -6.19 12.76 -10.05
N THR A 231 -7.26 13.52 -10.16
CA THR A 231 -7.32 14.91 -9.67
C THR A 231 -8.02 15.00 -8.31
N LEU A 232 -7.71 16.05 -7.54
CA LEU A 232 -8.39 16.32 -6.27
C LEU A 232 -9.93 16.42 -6.41
N PRO A 233 -10.51 17.12 -7.43
CA PRO A 233 -11.97 17.09 -7.64
C PRO A 233 -12.54 15.70 -7.90
N GLN A 234 -11.79 14.82 -8.59
CA GLN A 234 -12.23 13.43 -8.80
C GLN A 234 -12.22 12.61 -7.51
N CYS A 235 -11.32 12.89 -6.56
CA CYS A 235 -11.38 12.28 -5.22
C CYS A 235 -12.68 12.67 -4.51
N GLY A 236 -13.06 13.96 -4.55
CA GLY A 236 -14.34 14.43 -4.01
C GLY A 236 -15.55 13.77 -4.67
N GLU A 237 -15.56 13.63 -6.01
CA GLU A 237 -16.59 12.89 -6.73
C GLU A 237 -16.70 11.44 -6.26
N ALA A 238 -15.55 10.76 -6.13
CA ALA A 238 -15.51 9.39 -5.65
C ALA A 238 -16.06 9.27 -4.23
N LEU A 239 -15.70 10.20 -3.33
CA LEU A 239 -16.22 10.25 -1.97
C LEU A 239 -17.74 10.37 -1.95
N GLU A 240 -18.29 11.34 -2.68
CA GLU A 240 -19.74 11.55 -2.76
C GLU A 240 -20.48 10.31 -3.29
N ARG A 241 -19.94 9.68 -4.34
CA ARG A 241 -20.53 8.47 -4.94
C ARG A 241 -20.48 7.29 -3.97
N LEU A 242 -19.33 7.05 -3.31
CA LEU A 242 -19.16 5.98 -2.32
C LEU A 242 -20.04 6.18 -1.10
N MET A 243 -20.28 7.42 -0.67
CA MET A 243 -21.16 7.72 0.46
C MET A 243 -22.65 7.46 0.16
N ARG A 244 -23.07 7.40 -1.10
CA ARG A 244 -24.45 7.07 -1.51
C ARG A 244 -24.71 5.55 -1.52
N LEU A 245 -23.66 4.75 -1.54
CA LEU A 245 -23.74 3.29 -1.54
C LEU A 245 -23.83 2.76 -0.11
N ASP A 246 -24.53 1.65 0.09
CA ASP A 246 -24.46 0.90 1.33
C ASP A 246 -23.16 0.04 1.39
N ASP A 247 -22.92 -0.65 2.52
CA ASP A 247 -21.69 -1.43 2.71
C ASP A 247 -21.61 -2.61 1.72
N ALA A 248 -22.72 -3.24 1.38
CA ALA A 248 -22.73 -4.36 0.44
C ALA A 248 -22.44 -3.89 -0.99
N GLU A 249 -23.01 -2.76 -1.39
CA GLU A 249 -22.73 -2.13 -2.68
C GLU A 249 -21.26 -1.66 -2.76
N ARG A 250 -20.75 -1.03 -1.70
CA ARG A 250 -19.32 -0.64 -1.64
C ARG A 250 -18.40 -1.84 -1.77
N ALA A 251 -18.71 -2.96 -1.11
CA ALA A 251 -17.89 -4.17 -1.16
C ALA A 251 -17.70 -4.71 -2.59
N VAL A 252 -18.65 -4.49 -3.50
CA VAL A 252 -18.52 -4.85 -4.92
C VAL A 252 -17.34 -4.14 -5.58
N TYR A 253 -17.11 -2.87 -5.24
CA TYR A 253 -16.05 -2.06 -5.84
C TYR A 253 -14.71 -2.20 -5.12
N VAL A 254 -14.72 -2.28 -3.79
CA VAL A 254 -13.50 -2.17 -2.99
C VAL A 254 -13.02 -3.50 -2.41
N GLY A 255 -13.84 -4.54 -2.52
CA GLY A 255 -13.62 -5.87 -1.91
C GLY A 255 -14.17 -5.96 -0.48
N VAL A 256 -14.63 -7.16 -0.13
CA VAL A 256 -15.18 -7.47 1.20
C VAL A 256 -14.14 -7.21 2.28
N GLY A 257 -14.49 -6.35 3.24
CA GLY A 257 -13.61 -5.95 4.34
C GLY A 257 -12.84 -4.65 4.13
N LYS A 258 -13.03 -4.00 3.00
CA LYS A 258 -12.55 -2.62 2.74
C LYS A 258 -13.70 -1.61 2.67
N GLU A 259 -14.95 -2.04 2.67
CA GLU A 259 -16.16 -1.22 2.51
C GLU A 259 -16.28 -0.08 3.54
N THR A 260 -15.84 -0.33 4.76
CA THR A 260 -15.82 0.69 5.83
C THR A 260 -14.55 1.54 5.84
N LEU A 261 -13.48 1.08 5.17
CA LEU A 261 -12.18 1.75 5.17
C LEU A 261 -12.06 2.78 4.05
N ILE A 262 -12.72 2.54 2.91
CA ILE A 262 -12.50 3.34 1.69
C ILE A 262 -12.86 4.81 1.88
N VAL A 263 -13.92 5.12 2.63
CA VAL A 263 -14.34 6.50 2.89
C VAL A 263 -13.24 7.27 3.63
N ALA A 264 -12.66 6.66 4.68
CA ALA A 264 -11.52 7.26 5.38
C ALA A 264 -10.30 7.37 4.46
N GLY A 265 -10.07 6.36 3.62
CA GLY A 265 -8.99 6.35 2.65
C GLY A 265 -9.06 7.50 1.65
N VAL A 266 -10.25 7.78 1.08
CA VAL A 266 -10.43 8.92 0.16
C VAL A 266 -10.10 10.24 0.85
N VAL A 267 -10.60 10.45 2.08
CA VAL A 267 -10.33 11.67 2.85
C VAL A 267 -8.83 11.83 3.17
N ILE A 268 -8.12 10.71 3.43
CA ILE A 268 -6.66 10.74 3.61
C ILE A 268 -5.99 11.18 2.30
N VAL A 269 -6.38 10.62 1.16
CA VAL A 269 -5.84 11.00 -0.15
C VAL A 269 -6.07 12.48 -0.43
N GLU A 270 -7.31 13.00 -0.25
CA GLU A 270 -7.62 14.43 -0.39
C GLU A 270 -6.69 15.31 0.47
N ALA A 271 -6.50 14.92 1.74
CA ALA A 271 -5.64 15.67 2.66
C ALA A 271 -4.16 15.71 2.21
N PHE A 272 -3.65 14.65 1.57
CA PHE A 272 -2.31 14.67 0.99
C PHE A 272 -2.19 15.56 -0.24
N TYR A 273 -3.22 15.65 -1.10
CA TYR A 273 -3.22 16.62 -2.21
C TYR A 273 -3.11 18.06 -1.69
N GLU A 274 -3.93 18.39 -0.69
CA GLU A 274 -3.92 19.73 -0.08
C GLU A 274 -2.58 20.03 0.61
N LEU A 275 -2.06 19.08 1.42
CA LEU A 275 -0.81 19.25 2.17
C LEU A 275 0.41 19.41 1.27
N LEU A 276 0.50 18.58 0.21
CA LEU A 276 1.61 18.59 -0.73
C LEU A 276 1.44 19.65 -1.84
N ASP A 277 0.30 20.37 -1.84
CA ASP A 277 -0.03 21.43 -2.81
C ASP A 277 -0.01 20.94 -4.26
N PHE A 278 -0.71 19.82 -4.54
CA PHE A 278 -0.89 19.30 -5.89
C PHE A 278 -2.38 19.19 -6.24
N GLU A 279 -2.70 19.39 -7.52
CA GLU A 279 -4.07 19.25 -8.04
C GLU A 279 -4.31 17.88 -8.69
N GLU A 280 -3.24 17.19 -9.08
CA GLU A 280 -3.27 15.88 -9.72
C GLU A 280 -2.12 14.98 -9.27
N ALA A 281 -2.34 13.67 -9.30
CA ALA A 281 -1.32 12.66 -9.05
C ALA A 281 -1.34 11.57 -10.11
N VAL A 282 -0.17 11.01 -10.40
CA VAL A 282 -0.02 9.77 -11.17
C VAL A 282 -0.31 8.59 -10.24
N ILE A 283 -1.28 7.77 -10.60
CA ILE A 283 -1.59 6.56 -9.83
C ILE A 283 -0.76 5.39 -10.35
N VAL A 284 -0.10 4.70 -9.43
CA VAL A 284 0.72 3.52 -9.71
C VAL A 284 0.26 2.38 -8.82
N ASP A 285 -0.02 1.22 -9.41
CA ASP A 285 -0.42 0.01 -8.65
C ASP A 285 0.79 -0.76 -8.11
N ASP A 286 1.95 -0.62 -8.76
CA ASP A 286 3.19 -1.24 -8.32
C ASP A 286 3.61 -0.66 -6.96
N GLY A 287 4.02 -1.55 -6.05
CA GLY A 287 4.39 -1.17 -4.69
C GLY A 287 5.46 -2.09 -4.11
N LEU A 288 5.33 -2.39 -2.81
CA LEU A 288 6.33 -3.15 -2.06
C LEU A 288 6.66 -4.51 -2.69
N ARG A 289 5.66 -5.33 -3.06
CA ARG A 289 5.89 -6.68 -3.61
C ARG A 289 6.68 -6.65 -4.92
N GLU A 290 6.37 -5.70 -5.81
CA GLU A 290 7.11 -5.50 -7.07
C GLU A 290 8.54 -5.04 -6.78
N GLY A 291 8.71 -4.12 -5.85
CA GLY A 291 10.01 -3.63 -5.42
C GLY A 291 10.89 -4.71 -4.79
N VAL A 292 10.30 -5.60 -3.99
CA VAL A 292 11.00 -6.77 -3.42
C VAL A 292 11.49 -7.70 -4.54
N ALA A 293 10.62 -7.98 -5.53
CA ALA A 293 11.00 -8.82 -6.67
C ALA A 293 12.15 -8.21 -7.48
N LEU A 294 12.06 -6.92 -7.80
CA LEU A 294 13.11 -6.20 -8.52
C LEU A 294 14.42 -6.17 -7.73
N ALA A 295 14.37 -5.80 -6.45
CA ALA A 295 15.55 -5.73 -5.60
C ALA A 295 16.25 -7.09 -5.44
N TYR A 296 15.48 -8.17 -5.30
CA TYR A 296 16.00 -9.54 -5.26
C TYR A 296 16.73 -9.89 -6.55
N CYS A 297 16.10 -9.68 -7.70
CA CYS A 297 16.68 -10.03 -9.00
C CYS A 297 17.94 -9.22 -9.35
N GLU A 298 18.06 -8.02 -8.81
CA GLU A 298 19.26 -7.18 -8.95
C GLU A 298 20.33 -7.45 -7.88
N GLY A 299 20.08 -8.38 -6.95
CA GLY A 299 21.01 -8.72 -5.86
C GLY A 299 21.17 -7.60 -4.81
N SER A 300 20.22 -6.67 -4.75
CA SER A 300 20.23 -5.51 -3.85
C SER A 300 19.24 -5.63 -2.68
N PHE A 301 18.42 -6.68 -2.65
CA PHE A 301 17.56 -6.93 -1.50
C PHE A 301 18.41 -7.35 -0.30
N PRO A 302 18.28 -6.70 0.88
CA PRO A 302 19.11 -7.03 2.03
C PRO A 302 18.88 -8.48 2.45
N GLY A 303 19.98 -9.23 2.67
CA GLY A 303 20.01 -10.66 3.00
C GLY A 303 19.48 -10.98 4.40
#